data_cc2ea427080f31eb25d9ca80d3d894c0
#
_entry.id   cc2ea427080f31eb25d9ca80d3d894c0
#
_cell.length_a   1.000
_cell.length_b   1.000
_cell.length_c   1.000
_cell.angle_alpha   90.00
_cell.angle_beta   90.00
_cell.angle_gamma   90.00
#
_symmetry.space_group_name_H-M   'P 1'
#
loop_
_entity.id
_entity.type
_entity.pdbx_description
1 polymer ?
#
loop_
_entity_poly.entity_id
_entity_poly.type
_entity_poly.pdbx_seq_one_letter_code
_entity_poly.pdbx_strand_id
1 'polypeptide(L)'
;MLVAAAVCPCPPLLVPEVARGAGPELDAARSACLDALGVLAAARPDLLIVAGPAGPDDGGPFPPGSFGSFAGFGVDLTVRLGEPPAGSPAPERPLPASLAVGAWLLGLARWDGAPAEGLGVEETLPADRCVRVGADLAARAERVALLVMGDGSACRTVKAPGYLDERAAGFDAAAVRALGSADLAALEALDESLAYELKAAGRAPWQVLAGAARGAGLGGRLLYEDAPYGVGYAVAVWS
;
A
#
# COMPACT_ATOMS: atom_id res chain seq x y z
N MET A 1 13.38 10.75 9.16
CA MET A 1 12.60 9.84 10.03
C MET A 1 11.16 9.74 9.53
N LEU A 2 10.44 8.64 9.83
CA LEU A 2 9.01 8.54 9.50
C LEU A 2 8.19 9.51 10.35
N VAL A 3 7.36 10.33 9.71
CA VAL A 3 6.49 11.33 10.38
C VAL A 3 5.00 11.01 10.25
N ALA A 4 4.61 10.21 9.28
CA ALA A 4 3.26 9.69 9.12
C ALA A 4 3.25 8.50 8.16
N ALA A 5 2.24 7.63 8.29
CA ALA A 5 1.96 6.59 7.33
C ALA A 5 0.45 6.43 7.10
N ALA A 6 0.10 6.02 5.89
CA ALA A 6 -1.23 5.56 5.52
C ALA A 6 -1.12 4.17 4.91
N VAL A 7 -1.98 3.27 5.33
CA VAL A 7 -2.15 1.94 4.72
C VAL A 7 -3.44 1.96 3.93
N CYS A 8 -3.38 1.55 2.67
CA CYS A 8 -4.53 1.50 1.77
C CYS A 8 -4.55 0.18 1.00
N PRO A 9 -5.74 -0.37 0.69
CA PRO A 9 -5.85 -1.53 -0.19
C PRO A 9 -5.49 -1.13 -1.63
N CYS A 10 -5.07 -2.11 -2.43
CA CYS A 10 -4.61 -1.86 -3.79
C CYS A 10 -5.29 -2.69 -4.89
N PRO A 11 -6.57 -3.14 -4.73
CA PRO A 11 -7.19 -3.82 -5.83
C PRO A 11 -7.43 -2.84 -7.00
N PRO A 12 -7.19 -3.24 -8.27
CA PRO A 12 -7.53 -2.41 -9.42
C PRO A 12 -9.01 -2.00 -9.46
N LEU A 13 -9.89 -2.78 -8.84
CA LEU A 13 -11.32 -2.47 -8.65
C LEU A 13 -11.58 -1.20 -7.81
N LEU A 14 -10.58 -0.72 -7.07
CA LEU A 14 -10.69 0.55 -6.35
C LEU A 14 -10.85 1.73 -7.34
N VAL A 15 -10.37 1.57 -8.57
CA VAL A 15 -10.49 2.53 -9.67
C VAL A 15 -11.88 2.37 -10.33
N PRO A 16 -12.77 3.37 -10.28
CA PRO A 16 -14.18 3.23 -10.73
C PRO A 16 -14.30 2.82 -12.22
N GLU A 17 -13.38 3.27 -13.06
CA GLU A 17 -13.35 2.94 -14.49
C GLU A 17 -13.11 1.44 -14.70
N VAL A 18 -12.34 0.79 -13.83
CA VAL A 18 -12.12 -0.68 -13.86
C VAL A 18 -13.34 -1.42 -13.30
N ALA A 19 -13.98 -0.88 -12.27
CA ALA A 19 -15.03 -1.55 -11.53
C ALA A 19 -16.38 -1.65 -12.28
N ARG A 20 -16.63 -0.90 -13.35
CA ARG A 20 -17.78 -0.93 -14.26
C ARG A 20 -19.13 -1.41 -13.64
N GLY A 21 -19.61 -0.75 -12.58
CA GLY A 21 -20.89 -1.09 -11.94
C GLY A 21 -20.75 -1.66 -10.52
N ALA A 22 -19.59 -2.20 -10.14
CA ALA A 22 -19.26 -2.55 -8.75
C ALA A 22 -18.68 -1.33 -7.99
N GLY A 23 -18.58 -0.17 -8.64
CA GLY A 23 -18.01 1.05 -8.09
C GLY A 23 -18.53 1.46 -6.71
N PRO A 24 -19.88 1.46 -6.48
CA PRO A 24 -20.45 1.89 -5.20
C PRO A 24 -20.04 1.03 -4.00
N GLU A 25 -19.74 -0.26 -4.19
CA GLU A 25 -19.33 -1.16 -3.11
C GLU A 25 -18.00 -0.76 -2.46
N LEU A 26 -17.12 -0.05 -3.20
CA LEU A 26 -15.83 0.43 -2.72
C LEU A 26 -15.80 1.92 -2.39
N ASP A 27 -16.94 2.63 -2.42
CA ASP A 27 -16.99 4.07 -2.11
C ASP A 27 -16.50 4.36 -0.69
N ALA A 28 -16.89 3.54 0.29
CA ALA A 28 -16.43 3.70 1.67
C ALA A 28 -14.91 3.50 1.80
N ALA A 29 -14.35 2.49 1.11
CA ALA A 29 -12.90 2.26 1.07
C ALA A 29 -12.17 3.44 0.42
N ARG A 30 -12.68 3.96 -0.71
CA ARG A 30 -12.10 5.13 -1.38
C ARG A 30 -12.12 6.38 -0.51
N SER A 31 -13.25 6.64 0.17
CA SER A 31 -13.36 7.76 1.10
C SER A 31 -12.34 7.64 2.24
N ALA A 32 -12.22 6.47 2.85
CA ALA A 32 -11.23 6.22 3.90
C ALA A 32 -9.78 6.40 3.39
N CYS A 33 -9.47 5.97 2.14
CA CYS A 33 -8.16 6.20 1.53
C CYS A 33 -7.88 7.70 1.37
N LEU A 34 -8.86 8.51 0.94
CA LEU A 34 -8.68 9.96 0.82
C LEU A 34 -8.48 10.63 2.18
N ASP A 35 -9.22 10.20 3.21
CA ASP A 35 -9.01 10.67 4.58
C ASP A 35 -7.59 10.33 5.07
N ALA A 36 -7.09 9.12 4.76
CA ALA A 36 -5.75 8.70 5.09
C ALA A 36 -4.67 9.55 4.40
N LEU A 37 -4.86 9.89 3.12
CA LEU A 37 -3.97 10.80 2.39
C LEU A 37 -3.98 12.21 2.99
N GLY A 38 -5.12 12.67 3.51
CA GLY A 38 -5.21 13.93 4.26
C GLY A 38 -4.31 13.96 5.51
N VAL A 39 -4.16 12.82 6.20
CA VAL A 39 -3.23 12.70 7.35
C VAL A 39 -1.78 12.83 6.88
N LEU A 40 -1.40 12.19 5.75
CA LEU A 40 -0.06 12.34 5.19
C LEU A 40 0.25 13.78 4.81
N ALA A 41 -0.70 14.48 4.17
CA ALA A 41 -0.53 15.87 3.79
C ALA A 41 -0.38 16.80 5.02
N ALA A 42 -1.18 16.56 6.07
CA ALA A 42 -1.10 17.31 7.32
C ALA A 42 0.25 17.16 8.03
N ALA A 43 0.92 16.03 7.86
CA ALA A 43 2.25 15.77 8.41
C ALA A 43 3.36 16.58 7.72
N ARG A 44 3.12 17.21 6.56
CA ARG A 44 4.08 18.01 5.80
C ARG A 44 5.43 17.29 5.63
N PRO A 45 5.48 16.15 4.94
CA PRO A 45 6.73 15.44 4.70
C PRO A 45 7.60 16.18 3.69
N ASP A 46 8.91 15.88 3.70
CA ASP A 46 9.86 16.29 2.65
C ASP A 46 9.86 15.30 1.48
N LEU A 47 9.44 14.05 1.76
CA LEU A 47 9.39 12.96 0.79
C LEU A 47 8.22 12.04 1.11
N LEU A 48 7.42 11.70 0.08
CA LEU A 48 6.44 10.63 0.13
C LEU A 48 6.99 9.41 -0.62
N ILE A 49 6.92 8.25 0.02
CA ILE A 49 7.24 6.98 -0.64
C ILE A 49 5.97 6.12 -0.69
N VAL A 50 5.59 5.69 -1.90
CA VAL A 50 4.52 4.72 -2.11
C VAL A 50 5.13 3.33 -2.17
N ALA A 51 4.91 2.51 -1.16
CA ALA A 51 5.40 1.13 -1.10
C ALA A 51 4.24 0.16 -1.32
N GLY A 52 4.42 -0.86 -2.15
CA GLY A 52 3.36 -1.82 -2.43
C GLY A 52 3.87 -3.14 -2.97
N PRO A 53 3.04 -4.21 -2.94
CA PRO A 53 3.44 -5.53 -3.42
C PRO A 53 3.81 -5.49 -4.90
N ALA A 54 4.84 -6.25 -5.24
CA ALA A 54 5.35 -6.40 -6.60
C ALA A 54 5.70 -7.87 -6.88
N GLY A 55 5.59 -8.26 -8.13
CA GLY A 55 6.08 -9.56 -8.58
C GLY A 55 7.61 -9.65 -8.53
N PRO A 56 8.16 -10.85 -8.77
CA PRO A 56 9.61 -11.10 -8.68
C PRO A 56 10.46 -10.18 -9.57
N ASP A 57 9.94 -9.80 -10.74
CA ASP A 57 10.64 -8.96 -11.73
C ASP A 57 10.30 -7.47 -11.61
N ASP A 58 9.32 -7.13 -10.76
CA ASP A 58 8.78 -5.77 -10.61
C ASP A 58 9.19 -5.11 -9.27
N GLY A 59 10.00 -5.76 -8.47
CA GLY A 59 10.55 -5.22 -7.22
C GLY A 59 11.54 -4.06 -7.44
N GLY A 60 11.77 -3.27 -6.38
CA GLY A 60 12.74 -2.19 -6.36
C GLY A 60 12.16 -0.78 -6.57
N PRO A 61 13.05 0.23 -6.71
CA PRO A 61 12.65 1.63 -6.73
C PRO A 61 12.02 2.06 -8.06
N PHE A 62 11.08 3.01 -7.95
CA PHE A 62 10.43 3.71 -9.05
C PHE A 62 10.59 5.22 -8.83
N PRO A 63 11.34 5.92 -9.71
CA PRO A 63 11.59 7.35 -9.55
C PRO A 63 10.32 8.18 -9.75
N PRO A 64 10.31 9.45 -9.30
CA PRO A 64 9.24 10.38 -9.64
C PRO A 64 9.02 10.46 -11.14
N GLY A 65 7.75 10.52 -11.56
CA GLY A 65 7.38 10.50 -12.98
C GLY A 65 7.14 9.10 -13.55
N SER A 66 7.39 8.02 -12.79
CA SER A 66 7.04 6.66 -13.21
C SER A 66 5.56 6.55 -13.54
N PHE A 67 5.24 5.83 -14.61
CA PHE A 67 3.87 5.70 -15.09
C PHE A 67 3.30 4.31 -14.83
N GLY A 68 1.98 4.24 -14.60
CA GLY A 68 1.21 3.02 -14.51
C GLY A 68 0.05 3.02 -15.50
N SER A 69 -0.38 1.84 -15.94
CA SER A 69 -1.47 1.70 -16.91
C SER A 69 -2.49 0.67 -16.41
N PHE A 70 -3.77 1.00 -16.59
CA PHE A 70 -4.88 0.08 -16.35
C PHE A 70 -5.37 -0.62 -17.62
N ALA A 71 -4.62 -0.51 -18.74
CA ALA A 71 -4.97 -1.18 -20.00
C ALA A 71 -5.09 -2.70 -19.86
N GLY A 72 -4.27 -3.33 -19.01
CA GLY A 72 -4.36 -4.76 -18.67
C GLY A 72 -5.68 -5.15 -17.98
N PHE A 73 -6.41 -4.19 -17.42
CA PHE A 73 -7.74 -4.36 -16.83
C PHE A 73 -8.87 -3.86 -17.75
N GLY A 74 -8.57 -3.63 -19.04
CA GLY A 74 -9.53 -3.23 -20.05
C GLY A 74 -9.94 -1.76 -20.04
N VAL A 75 -9.11 -0.88 -19.44
CA VAL A 75 -9.40 0.56 -19.31
C VAL A 75 -8.21 1.37 -19.83
N ASP A 76 -8.49 2.32 -20.73
CA ASP A 76 -7.49 3.27 -21.23
C ASP A 76 -7.30 4.41 -20.22
N LEU A 77 -6.65 4.05 -19.11
CA LEU A 77 -6.29 4.98 -18.04
C LEU A 77 -4.80 4.81 -17.72
N THR A 78 -4.06 5.91 -17.80
CA THR A 78 -2.65 6.00 -17.39
C THR A 78 -2.53 6.94 -16.21
N VAL A 79 -1.71 6.56 -15.25
CA VAL A 79 -1.41 7.35 -14.05
C VAL A 79 0.08 7.64 -13.95
N ARG A 80 0.45 8.66 -13.19
CA ARG A 80 1.84 9.04 -12.97
C ARG A 80 2.11 9.20 -11.48
N LEU A 81 3.22 8.67 -11.02
CA LEU A 81 3.65 8.78 -9.64
C LEU A 81 4.61 9.96 -9.48
N GLY A 82 4.11 11.05 -8.89
CA GLY A 82 4.86 12.29 -8.70
C GLY A 82 5.26 12.97 -10.01
N GLU A 83 5.89 14.12 -9.88
CA GLU A 83 6.43 14.88 -11.00
C GLU A 83 7.94 14.63 -11.12
N PRO A 84 8.46 14.30 -12.32
CA PRO A 84 9.88 14.10 -12.51
C PRO A 84 10.62 15.45 -12.38
N PRO A 85 11.83 15.48 -11.80
CA PRO A 85 12.69 16.64 -11.87
C PRO A 85 12.98 17.04 -13.33
N ALA A 86 13.14 18.34 -13.59
CA ALA A 86 13.40 18.82 -14.95
C ALA A 86 14.66 18.16 -15.55
N GLY A 87 14.51 17.58 -16.74
CA GLY A 87 15.64 16.90 -17.43
C GLY A 87 15.87 15.47 -17.00
N SER A 88 15.03 14.90 -16.13
CA SER A 88 15.12 13.47 -15.78
C SER A 88 14.88 12.57 -17.00
N PRO A 89 15.59 11.44 -17.13
CA PRO A 89 15.27 10.45 -18.15
C PRO A 89 13.87 9.86 -17.93
N ALA A 90 13.25 9.41 -19.03
CA ALA A 90 11.99 8.70 -18.91
C ALA A 90 12.16 7.41 -18.09
N PRO A 91 11.18 7.06 -17.23
CA PRO A 91 11.23 5.81 -16.47
C PRO A 91 11.29 4.59 -17.40
N GLU A 92 12.16 3.63 -17.10
CA GLU A 92 12.45 2.48 -17.95
C GLU A 92 11.35 1.42 -17.94
N ARG A 93 10.57 1.36 -16.86
CA ARG A 93 9.54 0.33 -16.65
C ARG A 93 8.24 0.91 -16.07
N PRO A 94 7.07 0.31 -16.37
CA PRO A 94 5.81 0.75 -15.77
C PRO A 94 5.73 0.37 -14.28
N LEU A 95 4.88 1.09 -13.56
CA LEU A 95 4.53 0.76 -12.17
C LEU A 95 3.80 -0.59 -12.11
N PRO A 96 4.07 -1.44 -11.10
CA PRO A 96 3.20 -2.57 -10.78
C PRO A 96 1.81 -2.08 -10.38
N ALA A 97 0.79 -2.96 -10.49
CA ALA A 97 -0.61 -2.59 -10.27
C ALA A 97 -0.85 -1.91 -8.91
N SER A 98 -0.20 -2.38 -7.85
CA SER A 98 -0.29 -1.80 -6.51
C SER A 98 0.13 -0.33 -6.47
N LEU A 99 1.28 -0.01 -7.06
CA LEU A 99 1.80 1.36 -7.14
C LEU A 99 1.00 2.21 -8.12
N ALA A 100 0.44 1.61 -9.19
CA ALA A 100 -0.46 2.31 -10.11
C ALA A 100 -1.75 2.75 -9.40
N VAL A 101 -2.33 1.90 -8.53
CA VAL A 101 -3.47 2.27 -7.68
C VAL A 101 -3.07 3.37 -6.69
N GLY A 102 -1.88 3.28 -6.07
CA GLY A 102 -1.36 4.34 -5.20
C GLY A 102 -1.19 5.67 -5.93
N ALA A 103 -0.62 5.66 -7.14
CA ALA A 103 -0.48 6.85 -7.98
C ALA A 103 -1.85 7.43 -8.39
N TRP A 104 -2.84 6.57 -8.67
CA TRP A 104 -4.21 7.00 -8.93
C TRP A 104 -4.84 7.68 -7.70
N LEU A 105 -4.69 7.12 -6.50
CA LEU A 105 -5.16 7.72 -5.25
C LEU A 105 -4.52 9.09 -5.00
N LEU A 106 -3.21 9.24 -5.24
CA LEU A 106 -2.51 10.52 -5.14
C LEU A 106 -3.07 11.55 -6.14
N GLY A 107 -3.33 11.13 -7.38
CA GLY A 107 -3.97 11.98 -8.39
C GLY A 107 -5.38 12.41 -7.97
N LEU A 108 -6.19 11.49 -7.41
CA LEU A 108 -7.54 11.77 -6.91
C LEU A 108 -7.51 12.77 -5.73
N ALA A 109 -6.54 12.62 -4.81
CA ALA A 109 -6.32 13.54 -3.70
C ALA A 109 -5.64 14.85 -4.11
N ARG A 110 -5.21 15.00 -5.38
CA ARG A 110 -4.43 16.13 -5.88
C ARG A 110 -3.19 16.38 -5.02
N TRP A 111 -2.41 15.32 -4.80
CA TRP A 111 -1.23 15.39 -3.95
C TRP A 111 -0.18 16.36 -4.51
N ASP A 112 0.17 17.36 -3.72
CA ASP A 112 1.20 18.37 -4.01
C ASP A 112 2.12 18.65 -2.80
N GLY A 113 1.92 17.89 -1.71
CA GLY A 113 2.56 18.16 -0.42
C GLY A 113 4.06 17.84 -0.37
N ALA A 114 4.56 16.95 -1.23
CA ALA A 114 5.97 16.57 -1.32
C ALA A 114 6.25 15.79 -2.60
N PRO A 115 7.52 15.71 -3.06
CA PRO A 115 7.93 14.76 -4.09
C PRO A 115 7.50 13.34 -3.72
N ALA A 116 7.02 12.58 -4.72
CA ALA A 116 6.58 11.21 -4.52
C ALA A 116 7.39 10.24 -5.39
N GLU A 117 7.81 9.13 -4.81
CA GLU A 117 8.50 8.02 -5.47
C GLU A 117 7.93 6.68 -5.03
N GLY A 118 8.26 5.61 -5.73
CA GLY A 118 7.71 4.29 -5.47
C GLY A 118 8.76 3.26 -5.03
N LEU A 119 8.29 2.24 -4.30
CA LEU A 119 9.03 1.03 -4.00
C LEU A 119 8.12 -0.19 -4.23
N GLY A 120 8.45 -1.01 -5.21
CA GLY A 120 7.89 -2.35 -5.35
C GLY A 120 8.54 -3.29 -4.34
N VAL A 121 7.75 -3.91 -3.48
CA VAL A 121 8.20 -4.86 -2.46
C VAL A 121 7.79 -6.26 -2.90
N GLU A 122 8.75 -7.14 -3.13
CA GLU A 122 8.45 -8.52 -3.50
C GLU A 122 7.64 -9.21 -2.39
N GLU A 123 6.55 -9.88 -2.75
CA GLU A 123 5.66 -10.53 -1.78
C GLU A 123 6.36 -11.62 -0.97
N THR A 124 7.40 -12.23 -1.51
CA THR A 124 8.21 -13.28 -0.86
C THR A 124 9.40 -12.74 -0.08
N LEU A 125 9.59 -11.40 -0.03
CA LEU A 125 10.73 -10.82 0.69
C LEU A 125 10.66 -11.20 2.19
N PRO A 126 11.74 -11.78 2.78
CA PRO A 126 11.76 -12.17 4.19
C PRO A 126 11.53 -11.00 5.14
N ALA A 127 10.87 -11.25 6.27
CA ALA A 127 10.48 -10.24 7.25
C ALA A 127 11.65 -9.37 7.72
N ASP A 128 12.79 -10.01 8.03
CA ASP A 128 14.00 -9.29 8.46
C ASP A 128 14.54 -8.34 7.38
N ARG A 129 14.37 -8.69 6.11
CA ARG A 129 14.73 -7.84 4.96
C ARG A 129 13.74 -6.71 4.79
N CYS A 130 12.43 -6.99 4.94
CA CYS A 130 11.40 -5.95 4.92
C CYS A 130 11.67 -4.88 5.97
N VAL A 131 11.96 -5.28 7.20
CA VAL A 131 12.28 -4.37 8.31
C VAL A 131 13.51 -3.51 8.01
N ARG A 132 14.58 -4.10 7.45
CA ARG A 132 15.77 -3.33 7.04
C ARG A 132 15.44 -2.31 5.95
N VAL A 133 14.72 -2.72 4.90
CA VAL A 133 14.26 -1.82 3.84
C VAL A 133 13.48 -0.64 4.44
N GLY A 134 12.56 -0.91 5.37
CA GLY A 134 11.80 0.14 6.05
C GLY A 134 12.69 1.15 6.78
N ALA A 135 13.67 0.67 7.54
CA ALA A 135 14.62 1.54 8.22
C ALA A 135 15.41 2.43 7.24
N ASP A 136 15.85 1.85 6.11
CA ASP A 136 16.55 2.60 5.05
C ASP A 136 15.65 3.67 4.43
N LEU A 137 14.35 3.36 4.19
CA LEU A 137 13.40 4.34 3.67
C LEU A 137 13.20 5.52 4.63
N ALA A 138 13.04 5.25 5.93
CA ALA A 138 12.87 6.30 6.93
C ALA A 138 14.08 7.25 7.06
N ALA A 139 15.27 6.82 6.62
CA ALA A 139 16.49 7.60 6.63
C ALA A 139 16.68 8.48 5.37
N ARG A 140 15.82 8.38 4.35
CA ARG A 140 16.01 9.04 3.05
C ARG A 140 15.82 10.56 3.08
N ALA A 141 15.04 11.07 4.03
CA ALA A 141 14.83 12.50 4.24
C ALA A 141 14.64 12.79 5.73
N GLU A 142 14.64 14.06 6.10
CA GLU A 142 14.39 14.47 7.48
C GLU A 142 12.96 14.08 7.90
N ARG A 143 11.99 14.28 7.03
CA ARG A 143 10.57 13.99 7.22
C ARG A 143 10.06 13.09 6.10
N VAL A 144 9.93 11.80 6.35
CA VAL A 144 9.42 10.82 5.37
C VAL A 144 7.98 10.47 5.72
N ALA A 145 7.09 10.46 4.74
CA ALA A 145 5.78 9.81 4.85
C ALA A 145 5.74 8.56 3.97
N LEU A 146 4.99 7.54 4.41
CA LEU A 146 4.74 6.33 3.65
C LEU A 146 3.26 6.20 3.29
N LEU A 147 2.96 5.97 2.01
CA LEU A 147 1.72 5.40 1.55
C LEU A 147 1.95 3.92 1.25
N VAL A 148 1.44 3.04 2.10
CA VAL A 148 1.67 1.60 2.04
C VAL A 148 0.46 0.94 1.41
N MET A 149 0.65 0.41 0.21
CA MET A 149 -0.38 -0.31 -0.53
C MET A 149 -0.32 -1.78 -0.17
N GLY A 150 -1.48 -2.41 0.07
CA GLY A 150 -1.49 -3.84 0.35
C GLY A 150 -2.86 -4.36 0.77
N ASP A 151 -3.20 -5.55 0.24
CA ASP A 151 -4.43 -6.27 0.56
C ASP A 151 -4.16 -7.36 1.60
N GLY A 152 -5.17 -7.67 2.41
CA GLY A 152 -5.19 -8.84 3.29
C GLY A 152 -5.33 -10.14 2.50
N SER A 153 -5.81 -11.19 3.17
CA SER A 153 -6.01 -12.48 2.53
C SER A 153 -7.00 -12.39 1.37
N ALA A 154 -6.77 -13.17 0.31
CA ALA A 154 -7.70 -13.32 -0.80
C ALA A 154 -8.53 -14.62 -0.68
N CYS A 155 -8.80 -15.09 0.56
CA CYS A 155 -9.36 -16.41 0.84
C CYS A 155 -10.55 -16.37 1.84
N ARG A 156 -11.31 -15.23 1.90
CA ARG A 156 -12.37 -15.05 2.90
C ARG A 156 -13.70 -15.74 2.55
N THR A 157 -13.91 -16.11 1.30
CA THR A 157 -15.19 -16.73 0.83
C THR A 157 -14.92 -17.78 -0.25
N VAL A 158 -15.90 -18.63 -0.53
CA VAL A 158 -15.86 -19.63 -1.62
C VAL A 158 -15.77 -18.99 -3.01
N LYS A 159 -16.09 -17.69 -3.13
CA LYS A 159 -16.00 -16.93 -4.38
C LYS A 159 -14.76 -16.02 -4.44
N ALA A 160 -13.96 -16.01 -3.38
CA ALA A 160 -12.72 -15.24 -3.35
C ALA A 160 -11.70 -15.78 -4.37
N PRO A 161 -10.78 -14.93 -4.87
CA PRO A 161 -9.77 -15.35 -5.84
C PRO A 161 -8.88 -16.52 -5.38
N GLY A 162 -8.64 -16.64 -4.08
CA GLY A 162 -7.88 -17.73 -3.47
C GLY A 162 -8.75 -18.89 -2.96
N TYR A 163 -10.10 -18.83 -3.17
CA TYR A 163 -11.07 -19.73 -2.56
C TYR A 163 -11.13 -19.58 -1.02
N LEU A 164 -12.02 -20.30 -0.34
CA LEU A 164 -12.18 -20.22 1.11
C LEU A 164 -11.05 -20.97 1.83
N ASP A 165 -10.38 -20.28 2.74
CA ASP A 165 -9.48 -20.85 3.74
C ASP A 165 -9.91 -20.35 5.13
N GLU A 166 -10.19 -21.27 6.06
CA GLU A 166 -10.68 -20.93 7.40
C GLU A 166 -9.68 -20.11 8.22
N ARG A 167 -8.38 -20.13 7.88
CA ARG A 167 -7.32 -19.36 8.54
C ARG A 167 -7.34 -17.89 8.14
N ALA A 168 -7.94 -17.55 6.98
CA ALA A 168 -7.91 -16.21 6.38
C ALA A 168 -8.49 -15.14 7.30
N ALA A 169 -9.64 -15.43 7.94
CA ALA A 169 -10.28 -14.48 8.84
C ALA A 169 -9.42 -14.15 10.08
N GLY A 170 -8.75 -15.15 10.64
CA GLY A 170 -7.85 -14.97 11.78
C GLY A 170 -6.59 -14.18 11.42
N PHE A 171 -6.00 -14.46 10.26
CA PHE A 171 -4.85 -13.73 9.74
C PHE A 171 -5.19 -12.24 9.54
N ASP A 172 -6.27 -11.95 8.80
CA ASP A 172 -6.70 -10.56 8.53
C ASP A 172 -7.00 -9.81 9.82
N ALA A 173 -7.72 -10.42 10.76
CA ALA A 173 -8.03 -9.80 12.04
C ALA A 173 -6.77 -9.47 12.87
N ALA A 174 -5.73 -10.30 12.81
CA ALA A 174 -4.45 -10.03 13.45
C ALA A 174 -3.73 -8.85 12.79
N ALA A 175 -3.65 -8.83 11.45
CA ALA A 175 -3.03 -7.76 10.69
C ALA A 175 -3.76 -6.42 10.90
N VAL A 176 -5.10 -6.41 10.82
CA VAL A 176 -5.91 -5.20 11.01
C VAL A 176 -5.75 -4.61 12.41
N ARG A 177 -5.74 -5.45 13.45
CA ARG A 177 -5.47 -4.97 14.82
C ARG A 177 -4.09 -4.34 14.94
N ALA A 178 -3.07 -4.98 14.36
CA ALA A 178 -1.70 -4.47 14.39
C ALA A 178 -1.57 -3.14 13.64
N LEU A 179 -2.18 -3.02 12.45
CA LEU A 179 -2.23 -1.79 11.68
C LEU A 179 -2.99 -0.67 12.41
N GLY A 180 -4.12 -1.00 13.03
CA GLY A 180 -4.95 -0.04 13.75
C GLY A 180 -4.35 0.47 15.07
N SER A 181 -3.37 -0.23 15.63
CA SER A 181 -2.70 0.16 16.88
C SER A 181 -1.21 0.53 16.71
N ALA A 182 -0.68 0.51 15.49
CA ALA A 182 0.75 0.64 15.19
C ALA A 182 1.61 -0.36 15.98
N ASP A 183 1.14 -1.61 16.10
CA ASP A 183 1.88 -2.68 16.79
C ASP A 183 2.96 -3.25 15.86
N LEU A 184 4.16 -2.66 15.95
CA LEU A 184 5.29 -3.02 15.10
C LEU A 184 5.68 -4.49 15.28
N ALA A 185 5.68 -4.98 16.52
CA ALA A 185 6.09 -6.35 16.81
C ALA A 185 5.11 -7.38 16.20
N ALA A 186 3.81 -7.10 16.29
CA ALA A 186 2.80 -7.95 15.67
C ALA A 186 2.89 -7.96 14.14
N LEU A 187 3.19 -6.81 13.50
CA LEU A 187 3.40 -6.76 12.05
C LEU A 187 4.67 -7.52 11.62
N GLU A 188 5.76 -7.33 12.34
CA GLU A 188 7.02 -8.06 12.07
C GLU A 188 6.87 -9.57 12.23
N ALA A 189 5.98 -10.01 13.13
CA ALA A 189 5.70 -11.41 13.41
C ALA A 189 4.66 -12.06 12.47
N LEU A 190 4.11 -11.35 11.49
CA LEU A 190 3.20 -11.95 10.51
C LEU A 190 3.89 -13.10 9.77
N ASP A 191 3.27 -14.27 9.78
CA ASP A 191 3.82 -15.49 9.20
C ASP A 191 3.91 -15.39 7.66
N GLU A 192 5.11 -15.51 7.12
CA GLU A 192 5.41 -15.37 5.69
C GLU A 192 4.75 -16.49 4.86
N SER A 193 4.82 -17.73 5.34
CA SER A 193 4.27 -18.89 4.65
C SER A 193 2.75 -18.84 4.62
N LEU A 194 2.14 -18.54 5.76
CA LEU A 194 0.69 -18.39 5.86
C LEU A 194 0.19 -17.23 4.98
N ALA A 195 0.86 -16.08 5.00
CA ALA A 195 0.51 -14.94 4.16
C ALA A 195 0.54 -15.31 2.66
N TYR A 196 1.57 -16.04 2.24
CA TYR A 196 1.71 -16.51 0.86
C TYR A 196 0.58 -17.50 0.47
N GLU A 197 0.29 -18.48 1.33
CA GLU A 197 -0.82 -19.44 1.12
C GLU A 197 -2.17 -18.73 1.03
N LEU A 198 -2.40 -17.71 1.86
CA LEU A 198 -3.61 -16.91 1.90
C LEU A 198 -3.65 -15.80 0.84
N LYS A 199 -2.58 -15.65 0.04
CA LYS A 199 -2.44 -14.56 -0.96
C LYS A 199 -2.61 -13.17 -0.35
N ALA A 200 -2.08 -12.96 0.85
CA ALA A 200 -2.11 -11.68 1.57
C ALA A 200 -0.94 -10.82 1.11
N ALA A 201 -1.11 -10.13 -0.02
CA ALA A 201 -0.07 -9.35 -0.69
C ALA A 201 0.46 -8.19 0.17
N GLY A 202 -0.32 -7.73 1.15
CA GLY A 202 0.07 -6.64 2.06
C GLY A 202 1.13 -7.00 3.09
N ARG A 203 1.39 -8.29 3.37
CA ARG A 203 2.32 -8.71 4.44
C ARG A 203 3.71 -8.04 4.33
N ALA A 204 4.36 -8.13 3.18
CA ALA A 204 5.71 -7.58 3.01
C ALA A 204 5.75 -6.04 3.11
N PRO A 205 4.89 -5.26 2.43
CA PRO A 205 4.79 -3.82 2.63
C PRO A 205 4.47 -3.41 4.08
N TRP A 206 3.63 -4.15 4.81
CA TRP A 206 3.34 -3.84 6.21
C TRP A 206 4.55 -4.08 7.11
N GLN A 207 5.38 -5.08 6.84
CA GLN A 207 6.65 -5.30 7.54
C GLN A 207 7.70 -4.24 7.19
N VAL A 208 7.69 -3.70 5.95
CA VAL A 208 8.48 -2.51 5.60
C VAL A 208 8.02 -1.31 6.43
N LEU A 209 6.71 -1.09 6.56
CA LEU A 209 6.17 -0.02 7.41
C LEU A 209 6.62 -0.18 8.87
N ALA A 210 6.53 -1.40 9.42
CA ALA A 210 6.98 -1.64 10.80
C ALA A 210 8.45 -1.26 10.98
N GLY A 211 9.31 -1.62 10.04
CA GLY A 211 10.73 -1.24 10.04
C GLY A 211 10.96 0.28 9.99
N ALA A 212 10.20 0.97 9.12
CA ALA A 212 10.29 2.42 8.97
C ALA A 212 9.82 3.20 10.21
N ALA A 213 8.87 2.63 10.95
CA ALA A 213 8.27 3.27 12.12
C ALA A 213 9.05 3.06 13.42
N ARG A 214 10.12 2.24 13.41
CA ARG A 214 10.94 2.02 14.60
C ARG A 214 11.52 3.33 15.13
N GLY A 215 11.20 3.66 16.39
CA GLY A 215 11.65 4.90 17.04
C GLY A 215 10.89 6.16 16.63
N ALA A 216 9.87 6.08 15.76
CA ALA A 216 9.09 7.25 15.35
C ALA A 216 8.01 7.64 16.36
N GLY A 217 7.56 6.72 17.22
CA GLY A 217 6.57 6.99 18.27
C GLY A 217 5.16 7.29 17.74
N LEU A 218 4.82 6.83 16.54
CA LEU A 218 3.52 7.06 15.91
C LEU A 218 2.43 6.20 16.54
N GLY A 219 1.24 6.77 16.71
CA GLY A 219 0.02 6.04 17.07
C GLY A 219 -0.77 5.60 15.84
N GLY A 220 -1.42 4.43 15.93
CA GLY A 220 -2.24 3.88 14.85
C GLY A 220 -3.73 4.12 15.05
N ARG A 221 -4.47 4.28 13.94
CA ARG A 221 -5.93 4.33 13.92
C ARG A 221 -6.46 3.66 12.65
N LEU A 222 -7.39 2.72 12.84
CA LEU A 222 -8.13 2.08 11.76
C LEU A 222 -9.23 3.02 11.25
N LEU A 223 -9.35 3.19 9.93
CA LEU A 223 -10.38 3.98 9.28
C LEU A 223 -11.42 3.11 8.58
N TYR A 224 -11.01 1.96 8.06
CA TYR A 224 -11.88 1.05 7.31
C TYR A 224 -11.37 -0.38 7.41
N GLU A 225 -12.31 -1.34 7.46
CA GLU A 225 -12.06 -2.77 7.35
C GLU A 225 -13.28 -3.42 6.70
N ASP A 226 -13.07 -4.21 5.65
CA ASP A 226 -14.10 -5.04 5.00
C ASP A 226 -13.46 -6.10 4.08
N ALA A 227 -14.28 -7.03 3.57
CA ALA A 227 -13.85 -8.04 2.59
C ALA A 227 -14.93 -8.27 1.51
N PRO A 228 -15.34 -7.24 0.74
CA PRO A 228 -16.52 -7.27 -0.13
C PRO A 228 -16.44 -8.33 -1.24
N TYR A 229 -15.25 -8.68 -1.70
CA TYR A 229 -15.02 -9.70 -2.74
C TYR A 229 -14.29 -10.93 -2.19
N GLY A 230 -14.31 -11.12 -0.86
CA GLY A 230 -13.56 -12.16 -0.20
C GLY A 230 -12.06 -11.89 -0.12
N VAL A 231 -11.65 -10.65 -0.37
CA VAL A 231 -10.29 -10.13 -0.15
C VAL A 231 -10.34 -9.12 0.99
N GLY A 232 -9.48 -9.29 1.97
CA GLY A 232 -9.41 -8.39 3.13
C GLY A 232 -8.86 -7.02 2.74
N TYR A 233 -9.62 -5.96 3.00
CA TYR A 233 -9.20 -4.57 2.79
C TYR A 233 -9.16 -3.83 4.12
N ALA A 234 -8.10 -3.09 4.34
CA ALA A 234 -7.96 -2.23 5.51
C ALA A 234 -7.41 -0.86 5.12
N VAL A 235 -7.92 0.19 5.77
CA VAL A 235 -7.32 1.52 5.71
C VAL A 235 -6.96 1.92 7.14
N ALA A 236 -5.69 2.26 7.35
CA ALA A 236 -5.18 2.72 8.64
C ALA A 236 -4.25 3.92 8.47
N VAL A 237 -4.14 4.74 9.50
CA VAL A 237 -3.24 5.89 9.53
C VAL A 237 -2.38 5.84 10.79
N TRP A 238 -1.13 6.30 10.66
CA TRP A 238 -0.19 6.46 11.75
C TRP A 238 0.33 7.90 11.78
N SER A 239 0.20 8.55 12.93
CA SER A 239 0.63 9.94 13.13
C SER A 239 0.98 10.24 14.58
#